data_04de67b23e0441f3d81e99704442d57e
#
_entry.id   04de67b23e0441f3d81e99704442d57e
#
_cell.length_a   1.000
_cell.length_b   1.000
_cell.length_c   1.000
_cell.angle_alpha   90.00
_cell.angle_beta   90.00
_cell.angle_gamma   90.00
#
_symmetry.space_group_name_H-M   'P 1'
#
loop_
_entity.id
_entity.type
_entity.pdbx_description
1 polymer ?
#
loop_
_entity_poly.entity_id
_entity_poly.type
_entity_poly.pdbx_seq_one_letter_code
_entity_poly.pdbx_strand_id
1 'polypeptide(L)'
;MKIRILLCALLPLLAACSLDETPRDQIPESEAYTTKDALFQNTVATLYNYIGGDSDGQGLQGTCRGVYDLQTFGSDEAMLPTRGGDWYDGGLWQAMYKHSWAAGHDLPKNAWMYLYKVITLCNRSLETLAAHQALAGTDYDDWQAEVRALRAMYYWYLIDLFGDVPLVTSTDTPMNEVKREKRASVFQFCVDELEAAHDKLQLENSAREGDYYGRITLPVCDFVLAKLMLNAAVYTGVSDASSYYRKCVQYCDEIEFYGFTLEDLYEDNFIVYNQYSKENIFVIPMDKNLYRNQQQNLYRSYHYRHAAAYGFTAENGSCATKRALEIFGYGTDEEDLRFYMNYYSGEVHDLSYQVVTDRTGQPLVYYPDKVEMDLSGSPYVETAGARMKKYQVDKNAPKDGKLMDNDIVLFRFADVLLMRAEAKLRLGEDGHNDYDRVRQRCSMPTRACTLQNLLDERLLELCWEGWRRQDLIRFDQYQSLYDGPDAIDESDGHTKLYPIPADVRALNGNLTQNPGY
;
A
#
# COMPACT_ATOMS: atom_id res chain seq x y z
N MET A 1 46.86 -48.38 -51.36
CA MET A 1 45.44 -48.52 -51.55
C MET A 1 44.71 -48.72 -50.24
N LYS A 2 44.93 -47.85 -49.22
CA LYS A 2 44.34 -47.97 -47.83
C LYS A 2 43.95 -46.62 -47.19
N ILE A 3 43.73 -45.55 -48.01
CA ILE A 3 43.41 -44.21 -47.45
C ILE A 3 42.02 -43.68 -47.92
N ARG A 4 41.24 -44.43 -48.72
CA ARG A 4 39.95 -43.95 -49.25
C ARG A 4 38.69 -44.50 -48.54
N ILE A 5 38.82 -45.31 -47.51
CA ILE A 5 37.65 -45.88 -46.77
C ILE A 5 37.33 -45.15 -45.46
N LEU A 6 38.21 -44.23 -45.00
CA LEU A 6 38.00 -43.53 -43.71
C LEU A 6 37.22 -42.21 -43.83
N LEU A 7 36.87 -41.75 -45.04
CA LEU A 7 36.20 -40.47 -45.20
C LEU A 7 34.67 -40.58 -45.39
N CYS A 8 34.11 -41.78 -45.52
CA CYS A 8 32.66 -41.99 -45.68
C CYS A 8 31.93 -42.38 -44.37
N ALA A 9 32.64 -42.57 -43.26
CA ALA A 9 32.02 -42.96 -41.95
C ALA A 9 31.77 -41.78 -41.02
N LEU A 10 32.16 -40.54 -41.41
CA LEU A 10 31.96 -39.33 -40.56
C LEU A 10 30.79 -38.44 -41.01
N LEU A 11 30.06 -38.78 -42.07
CA LEU A 11 28.95 -37.95 -42.55
C LEU A 11 27.55 -38.21 -41.92
N PRO A 12 27.26 -39.30 -41.17
CA PRO A 12 25.93 -39.43 -40.55
C PRO A 12 25.85 -38.87 -39.11
N LEU A 13 26.91 -38.25 -38.55
CA LEU A 13 26.90 -37.72 -37.19
C LEU A 13 26.53 -36.24 -37.09
N LEU A 14 26.20 -35.57 -38.17
CA LEU A 14 25.79 -34.15 -38.21
C LEU A 14 24.29 -33.93 -38.45
N ALA A 15 23.49 -34.99 -38.46
CA ALA A 15 22.05 -34.90 -38.73
C ALA A 15 21.16 -35.28 -37.55
N ALA A 16 21.67 -35.20 -36.33
CA ALA A 16 20.88 -35.53 -35.15
C ALA A 16 21.15 -34.53 -34.00
N CYS A 17 20.64 -33.34 -34.14
CA CYS A 17 20.29 -32.46 -33.04
C CYS A 17 19.33 -31.40 -33.57
N SER A 18 18.07 -31.74 -33.80
CA SER A 18 17.01 -30.78 -33.52
C SER A 18 16.85 -30.80 -32.00
N LEU A 19 17.41 -29.81 -31.34
CA LEU A 19 17.12 -29.51 -29.93
C LEU A 19 15.74 -28.83 -29.88
N ASP A 20 14.69 -29.49 -30.30
CA ASP A 20 13.33 -29.17 -29.91
C ASP A 20 13.07 -29.85 -28.55
N GLU A 21 13.70 -29.33 -27.51
CA GLU A 21 13.28 -29.63 -26.16
C GLU A 21 11.97 -28.89 -25.90
N THR A 22 10.87 -29.62 -25.92
CA THR A 22 9.63 -29.12 -25.31
C THR A 22 9.81 -29.21 -23.79
N PRO A 23 9.89 -28.06 -23.08
CA PRO A 23 9.96 -28.06 -21.63
C PRO A 23 8.76 -28.85 -21.07
N ARG A 24 9.02 -29.85 -20.23
CA ARG A 24 7.94 -30.67 -19.64
C ARG A 24 7.34 -30.04 -18.40
N ASP A 25 7.91 -28.94 -17.93
CA ASP A 25 7.55 -28.16 -16.75
C ASP A 25 6.87 -26.82 -17.09
N GLN A 26 6.66 -26.55 -18.38
CA GLN A 26 5.95 -25.37 -18.87
C GLN A 26 4.79 -25.78 -19.77
N ILE A 27 3.64 -25.15 -19.57
CA ILE A 27 2.50 -25.29 -20.49
C ILE A 27 2.80 -24.41 -21.71
N PRO A 28 2.81 -24.97 -22.93
CA PRO A 28 2.98 -24.17 -24.15
C PRO A 28 1.89 -23.09 -24.24
N GLU A 29 2.21 -21.93 -24.77
CA GLU A 29 1.26 -20.83 -24.92
C GLU A 29 -0.01 -21.26 -25.70
N SER A 30 0.14 -22.13 -26.70
CA SER A 30 -0.98 -22.72 -27.45
C SER A 30 -1.93 -23.57 -26.61
N GLU A 31 -1.51 -24.03 -25.44
CA GLU A 31 -2.32 -24.83 -24.52
C GLU A 31 -2.79 -24.02 -23.29
N ALA A 32 -2.15 -22.89 -23.00
CA ALA A 32 -2.46 -22.04 -21.86
C ALA A 32 -3.78 -21.26 -22.00
N TYR A 33 -4.17 -20.95 -23.25
CA TYR A 33 -5.32 -20.09 -23.57
C TYR A 33 -6.34 -20.81 -24.47
N THR A 34 -6.77 -22.01 -24.07
CA THR A 34 -7.69 -22.84 -24.87
C THR A 34 -9.16 -22.58 -24.58
N THR A 35 -9.48 -21.96 -23.46
CA THR A 35 -10.85 -21.60 -23.06
C THR A 35 -10.91 -20.17 -22.57
N LYS A 36 -12.11 -19.57 -22.63
CA LYS A 36 -12.37 -18.23 -22.10
C LYS A 36 -11.99 -18.11 -20.61
N ASP A 37 -12.35 -19.13 -19.82
CA ASP A 37 -12.01 -19.18 -18.40
C ASP A 37 -10.48 -19.22 -18.17
N ALA A 38 -9.75 -20.07 -18.89
CA ALA A 38 -8.29 -20.14 -18.82
C ALA A 38 -7.63 -18.80 -19.22
N LEU A 39 -8.17 -18.12 -20.23
CA LEU A 39 -7.71 -16.78 -20.61
C LEU A 39 -7.92 -15.79 -19.47
N PHE A 40 -9.12 -15.73 -18.87
CA PHE A 40 -9.41 -14.86 -17.74
C PHE A 40 -8.48 -15.14 -16.55
N GLN A 41 -8.35 -16.39 -16.14
CA GLN A 41 -7.54 -16.79 -14.99
C GLN A 41 -6.07 -16.40 -15.15
N ASN A 42 -5.52 -16.56 -16.35
CA ASN A 42 -4.09 -16.30 -16.59
C ASN A 42 -3.76 -14.87 -17.00
N THR A 43 -4.75 -14.03 -17.34
CA THR A 43 -4.51 -12.63 -17.75
C THR A 43 -5.09 -11.62 -16.77
N VAL A 44 -6.25 -11.85 -16.18
CA VAL A 44 -6.92 -10.91 -15.27
C VAL A 44 -6.79 -11.35 -13.83
N ALA A 45 -7.34 -12.51 -13.48
CA ALA A 45 -7.41 -12.97 -12.10
C ALA A 45 -6.03 -13.11 -11.44
N THR A 46 -5.02 -13.60 -12.18
CA THR A 46 -3.65 -13.77 -11.68
C THR A 46 -3.02 -12.47 -11.19
N LEU A 47 -3.41 -11.30 -11.73
CA LEU A 47 -2.85 -10.01 -11.33
C LEU A 47 -3.21 -9.63 -9.89
N TYR A 48 -4.38 -10.05 -9.45
CA TYR A 48 -4.87 -9.77 -8.09
C TYR A 48 -4.13 -10.54 -7.00
N ASN A 49 -3.46 -11.64 -7.33
CA ASN A 49 -2.59 -12.36 -6.40
C ASN A 49 -1.40 -11.50 -5.91
N TYR A 50 -1.10 -10.40 -6.60
CA TYR A 50 0.02 -9.52 -6.27
C TYR A 50 -0.38 -8.29 -5.45
N ILE A 51 -1.66 -8.01 -5.22
CA ILE A 51 -2.09 -6.83 -4.46
C ILE A 51 -1.73 -7.00 -2.98
N GLY A 52 -2.02 -8.16 -2.39
CA GLY A 52 -1.72 -8.48 -0.99
C GLY A 52 -0.28 -8.93 -0.77
N GLY A 53 0.07 -10.07 -1.33
CA GLY A 53 1.38 -10.70 -1.16
C GLY A 53 1.55 -11.54 0.10
N ASP A 54 2.55 -12.41 0.07
CA ASP A 54 2.86 -13.39 1.13
C ASP A 54 4.30 -13.28 1.67
N SER A 55 5.06 -12.30 1.23
CA SER A 55 6.47 -12.11 1.60
C SER A 55 6.86 -10.63 1.61
N ASP A 56 7.93 -10.32 2.32
CA ASP A 56 8.47 -8.97 2.46
C ASP A 56 8.71 -8.31 1.10
N GLY A 57 8.30 -7.06 0.98
CA GLY A 57 8.46 -6.26 -0.23
C GLY A 57 7.53 -6.64 -1.38
N GLN A 58 6.61 -7.59 -1.20
CA GLN A 58 5.61 -7.99 -2.19
C GLN A 58 4.21 -7.65 -1.67
N GLY A 59 3.49 -6.78 -2.36
CA GLY A 59 2.16 -6.30 -1.96
C GLY A 59 2.11 -4.79 -1.69
N LEU A 60 0.91 -4.22 -1.78
CA LEU A 60 0.67 -2.79 -1.52
C LEU A 60 0.62 -2.51 -0.01
N GLN A 61 -0.09 -3.36 0.72
CA GLN A 61 -0.29 -3.26 2.17
C GLN A 61 -0.34 -4.67 2.76
N GLY A 62 -0.18 -4.77 4.07
CA GLY A 62 -0.16 -6.07 4.75
C GLY A 62 1.23 -6.69 4.86
N THR A 63 2.10 -6.58 3.86
CA THR A 63 3.49 -7.03 3.92
C THR A 63 4.44 -5.95 4.39
N CYS A 64 5.55 -6.37 5.02
CA CYS A 64 6.62 -5.49 5.49
C CYS A 64 7.65 -5.18 4.39
N ARG A 65 8.50 -4.18 4.63
CA ARG A 65 9.70 -3.84 3.82
C ARG A 65 9.39 -3.47 2.37
N GLY A 66 8.22 -2.87 2.11
CA GLY A 66 7.76 -2.47 0.79
C GLY A 66 7.01 -1.15 0.78
N VAL A 67 5.98 -1.05 -0.06
CA VAL A 67 5.19 0.17 -0.31
C VAL A 67 4.59 0.73 0.98
N TYR A 68 3.97 -0.12 1.81
CA TYR A 68 3.36 0.31 3.06
C TYR A 68 4.36 0.99 4.01
N ASP A 69 5.55 0.41 4.16
CA ASP A 69 6.57 0.94 5.07
C ASP A 69 7.11 2.30 4.61
N LEU A 70 7.23 2.51 3.29
CA LEU A 70 7.60 3.82 2.74
C LEU A 70 6.53 4.89 3.00
N GLN A 71 5.26 4.52 3.04
CA GLN A 71 4.16 5.45 3.30
C GLN A 71 3.96 5.75 4.79
N THR A 72 4.36 4.83 5.67
CA THR A 72 4.05 4.87 7.10
C THR A 72 5.24 5.32 7.95
N PHE A 73 6.41 4.64 7.82
CA PHE A 73 7.54 4.87 8.75
C PHE A 73 8.45 6.05 8.39
N GLY A 74 8.24 6.69 7.25
CA GLY A 74 8.80 8.00 6.94
C GLY A 74 7.87 9.17 7.30
N SER A 75 6.80 8.92 8.08
CA SER A 75 5.81 9.93 8.49
C SER A 75 5.80 10.12 10.02
N ASP A 76 4.96 11.01 10.49
CA ASP A 76 4.72 11.24 11.92
C ASP A 76 3.71 10.25 12.54
N GLU A 77 3.27 9.23 11.79
CA GLU A 77 2.27 8.27 12.24
C GLU A 77 2.87 7.17 13.12
N ALA A 78 3.89 6.49 12.62
CA ALA A 78 4.45 5.31 13.26
C ALA A 78 5.97 5.21 13.08
N MET A 79 6.61 4.46 13.97
CA MET A 79 8.03 4.21 13.95
C MET A 79 8.35 2.75 14.31
N LEU A 80 9.56 2.32 13.92
CA LEU A 80 10.16 1.04 14.31
C LEU A 80 11.43 1.32 15.11
N PRO A 81 11.31 1.48 16.44
CA PRO A 81 12.46 1.80 17.27
C PRO A 81 13.42 0.61 17.40
N THR A 82 14.71 0.90 17.49
CA THR A 82 15.71 -0.09 17.89
C THR A 82 15.45 -0.52 19.32
N ARG A 83 15.23 -1.83 19.54
CA ARG A 83 14.91 -2.43 20.84
C ARG A 83 16.03 -3.34 21.30
N GLY A 84 17.11 -2.73 21.81
CA GLY A 84 18.32 -3.47 22.17
C GLY A 84 19.01 -4.03 20.91
N GLY A 85 18.97 -5.36 20.73
CA GLY A 85 19.50 -6.00 19.51
C GLY A 85 18.51 -6.09 18.35
N ASP A 86 17.22 -5.91 18.62
CA ASP A 86 16.16 -6.06 17.64
C ASP A 86 15.88 -4.75 16.89
N TRP A 87 15.48 -4.85 15.63
CA TRP A 87 15.05 -3.74 14.78
C TRP A 87 16.11 -2.66 14.50
N TYR A 88 17.40 -2.97 14.71
CA TYR A 88 18.47 -2.09 14.26
C TYR A 88 18.62 -2.12 12.73
N ASP A 89 18.60 -3.32 12.15
CA ASP A 89 18.67 -3.57 10.69
C ASP A 89 19.71 -2.70 9.97
N GLY A 90 20.90 -2.53 10.54
CA GLY A 90 21.94 -1.67 9.98
C GLY A 90 21.60 -0.16 10.01
N GLY A 91 20.65 0.26 10.84
CA GLY A 91 20.18 1.66 10.93
C GLY A 91 19.06 2.00 9.97
N LEU A 92 18.47 1.00 9.30
CA LEU A 92 17.44 1.20 8.28
C LEU A 92 16.24 2.02 8.80
N TRP A 93 15.67 1.62 9.95
CA TRP A 93 14.50 2.27 10.51
C TRP A 93 14.79 3.65 11.10
N GLN A 94 16.01 3.84 11.61
CA GLN A 94 16.50 5.15 12.03
C GLN A 94 16.62 6.10 10.82
N ALA A 95 17.13 5.60 9.69
CA ALA A 95 17.21 6.37 8.45
C ALA A 95 15.81 6.73 7.91
N MET A 96 14.82 5.82 8.03
CA MET A 96 13.43 6.13 7.67
C MET A 96 12.86 7.23 8.55
N TYR A 97 13.01 7.12 9.85
CA TYR A 97 12.50 8.13 10.80
C TYR A 97 13.15 9.51 10.63
N LYS A 98 14.46 9.55 10.32
CA LYS A 98 15.25 10.78 10.17
C LYS A 98 15.34 11.30 8.73
N HIS A 99 14.64 10.70 7.78
CA HIS A 99 14.73 11.03 6.36
C HIS A 99 16.17 11.02 5.81
N SER A 100 17.00 10.11 6.27
CA SER A 100 18.41 9.99 5.86
C SER A 100 18.68 8.71 5.03
N TRP A 101 17.67 8.22 4.33
CA TRP A 101 17.81 7.06 3.44
C TRP A 101 18.66 7.36 2.22
N ALA A 102 19.26 6.33 1.66
CA ALA A 102 20.12 6.40 0.48
C ALA A 102 19.65 5.46 -0.64
N ALA A 103 20.17 5.66 -1.85
CA ALA A 103 19.82 4.87 -3.05
C ALA A 103 20.16 3.37 -2.96
N GLY A 104 20.98 2.96 -1.99
CA GLY A 104 21.31 1.57 -1.72
C GLY A 104 20.41 0.88 -0.68
N HIS A 105 19.43 1.58 -0.11
CA HIS A 105 18.53 0.96 0.87
C HIS A 105 17.50 0.04 0.20
N ASP A 106 17.20 -1.08 0.87
CA ASP A 106 16.34 -2.13 0.33
C ASP A 106 14.86 -1.71 0.21
N LEU A 107 14.35 -0.85 1.12
CA LEU A 107 12.92 -0.49 1.11
C LEU A 107 12.50 0.19 -0.21
N PRO A 108 13.16 1.26 -0.70
CA PRO A 108 12.84 1.85 -2.00
C PRO A 108 13.04 0.86 -3.15
N LYS A 109 14.07 0.01 -3.08
CA LYS A 109 14.34 -1.02 -4.08
C LYS A 109 13.21 -2.04 -4.16
N ASN A 110 12.77 -2.57 -3.02
CA ASN A 110 11.68 -3.55 -2.95
C ASN A 110 10.39 -2.98 -3.54
N ALA A 111 10.01 -1.76 -3.14
CA ALA A 111 8.82 -1.09 -3.66
C ALA A 111 8.91 -0.87 -5.18
N TRP A 112 10.06 -0.38 -5.68
CA TRP A 112 10.29 -0.19 -7.11
C TRP A 112 10.14 -1.50 -7.90
N MET A 113 10.84 -2.55 -7.47
CA MET A 113 10.84 -3.85 -8.14
C MET A 113 9.46 -4.49 -8.15
N TYR A 114 8.75 -4.40 -7.02
CA TYR A 114 7.39 -4.93 -6.90
C TYR A 114 6.41 -4.20 -7.83
N LEU A 115 6.39 -2.87 -7.80
CA LEU A 115 5.46 -2.07 -8.61
C LEU A 115 5.70 -2.30 -10.12
N TYR A 116 6.96 -2.31 -10.57
CA TYR A 116 7.27 -2.60 -11.97
C TYR A 116 7.02 -4.05 -12.37
N LYS A 117 7.17 -5.02 -11.46
CA LYS A 117 6.78 -6.41 -11.69
C LYS A 117 5.31 -6.49 -12.09
N VAL A 118 4.42 -5.86 -11.31
CA VAL A 118 2.98 -5.91 -11.60
C VAL A 118 2.63 -5.14 -12.86
N ILE A 119 3.22 -3.97 -13.10
CA ILE A 119 3.05 -3.23 -14.36
C ILE A 119 3.45 -4.08 -15.58
N THR A 120 4.58 -4.80 -15.49
CA THR A 120 5.02 -5.69 -16.57
C THR A 120 4.03 -6.83 -16.80
N LEU A 121 3.48 -7.39 -15.73
CA LEU A 121 2.42 -8.40 -15.82
C LEU A 121 1.14 -7.83 -16.45
N CYS A 122 0.74 -6.60 -16.10
CA CYS A 122 -0.39 -5.93 -16.75
C CYS A 122 -0.14 -5.71 -18.26
N ASN A 123 1.07 -5.28 -18.65
CA ASN A 123 1.42 -5.13 -20.06
C ASN A 123 1.29 -6.45 -20.82
N ARG A 124 1.87 -7.53 -20.26
CA ARG A 124 1.76 -8.87 -20.83
C ARG A 124 0.31 -9.34 -20.94
N SER A 125 -0.50 -9.09 -19.92
CA SER A 125 -1.92 -9.43 -19.91
C SER A 125 -2.69 -8.70 -21.02
N LEU A 126 -2.43 -7.40 -21.21
CA LEU A 126 -3.06 -6.60 -22.28
C LEU A 126 -2.66 -7.11 -23.67
N GLU A 127 -1.40 -7.45 -23.90
CA GLU A 127 -0.90 -8.03 -25.15
C GLU A 127 -1.54 -9.41 -25.42
N THR A 128 -1.63 -10.26 -24.39
CA THR A 128 -2.26 -11.58 -24.49
C THR A 128 -3.76 -11.47 -24.75
N LEU A 129 -4.47 -10.58 -24.06
CA LEU A 129 -5.90 -10.32 -24.31
C LEU A 129 -6.13 -9.85 -25.74
N ALA A 130 -5.30 -8.95 -26.26
CA ALA A 130 -5.38 -8.47 -27.63
C ALA A 130 -5.16 -9.59 -28.66
N ALA A 131 -4.20 -10.48 -28.42
CA ALA A 131 -3.94 -11.64 -29.28
C ALA A 131 -5.09 -12.67 -29.26
N HIS A 132 -5.87 -12.72 -28.17
CA HIS A 132 -6.96 -13.69 -27.97
C HIS A 132 -8.35 -13.03 -27.89
N GLN A 133 -8.53 -11.84 -28.48
CA GLN A 133 -9.78 -11.08 -28.44
C GLN A 133 -11.01 -11.90 -28.85
N ALA A 134 -10.90 -12.74 -29.89
CA ALA A 134 -11.99 -13.59 -30.34
C ALA A 134 -12.43 -14.63 -29.28
N LEU A 135 -11.49 -15.11 -28.46
CA LEU A 135 -11.77 -16.04 -27.36
C LEU A 135 -12.42 -15.34 -26.16
N ALA A 136 -11.98 -14.13 -25.85
CA ALA A 136 -12.59 -13.29 -24.80
C ALA A 136 -14.03 -12.91 -25.17
N GLY A 137 -14.29 -12.66 -26.45
CA GLY A 137 -15.62 -12.35 -26.97
C GLY A 137 -16.16 -11.03 -26.41
N THR A 138 -17.35 -11.03 -25.84
CA THR A 138 -18.00 -9.83 -25.27
C THR A 138 -17.31 -9.27 -24.04
N ASP A 139 -16.52 -10.07 -23.32
CA ASP A 139 -15.87 -9.64 -22.07
C ASP A 139 -14.50 -8.98 -22.32
N TYR A 140 -14.06 -8.93 -23.59
CA TYR A 140 -12.75 -8.36 -23.95
C TYR A 140 -12.56 -6.92 -23.46
N ASP A 141 -13.54 -6.06 -23.72
CA ASP A 141 -13.46 -4.64 -23.36
C ASP A 141 -13.43 -4.45 -21.84
N ASP A 142 -14.23 -5.23 -21.09
CA ASP A 142 -14.30 -5.18 -19.62
C ASP A 142 -12.99 -5.66 -19.00
N TRP A 143 -12.45 -6.79 -19.48
CA TRP A 143 -11.18 -7.33 -18.99
C TRP A 143 -10.00 -6.41 -19.30
N GLN A 144 -9.98 -5.83 -20.49
CA GLN A 144 -8.95 -4.86 -20.87
C GLN A 144 -9.03 -3.61 -19.99
N ALA A 145 -10.23 -3.08 -19.73
CA ALA A 145 -10.45 -1.92 -18.88
C ALA A 145 -9.96 -2.18 -17.46
N GLU A 146 -10.27 -3.32 -16.89
CA GLU A 146 -9.85 -3.73 -15.56
C GLU A 146 -8.31 -3.79 -15.43
N VAL A 147 -7.62 -4.42 -16.40
CA VAL A 147 -6.16 -4.51 -16.40
C VAL A 147 -5.51 -3.13 -16.61
N ARG A 148 -6.09 -2.27 -17.45
CA ARG A 148 -5.62 -0.89 -17.64
C ARG A 148 -5.75 -0.06 -16.36
N ALA A 149 -6.90 -0.14 -15.70
CA ALA A 149 -7.13 0.56 -14.43
C ALA A 149 -6.17 0.07 -13.33
N LEU A 150 -5.93 -1.24 -13.25
CA LEU A 150 -4.95 -1.80 -12.33
C LEU A 150 -3.54 -1.28 -12.62
N ARG A 151 -3.10 -1.29 -13.89
CA ARG A 151 -1.81 -0.74 -14.31
C ARG A 151 -1.65 0.74 -13.94
N ALA A 152 -2.69 1.54 -14.17
CA ALA A 152 -2.71 2.95 -13.82
C ALA A 152 -2.57 3.17 -12.31
N MET A 153 -3.24 2.36 -11.47
CA MET A 153 -3.11 2.39 -10.03
C MET A 153 -1.65 2.11 -9.59
N TYR A 154 -0.97 1.13 -10.18
CA TYR A 154 0.43 0.86 -9.87
C TYR A 154 1.38 1.98 -10.32
N TYR A 155 1.11 2.63 -11.46
CA TYR A 155 1.85 3.83 -11.88
C TYR A 155 1.60 5.01 -10.94
N TRP A 156 0.39 5.17 -10.41
CA TRP A 156 0.12 6.18 -9.39
C TRP A 156 1.01 5.98 -8.15
N TYR A 157 1.14 4.76 -7.62
CA TYR A 157 2.07 4.50 -6.52
C TYR A 157 3.54 4.83 -6.89
N LEU A 158 3.97 4.52 -8.12
CA LEU A 158 5.32 4.86 -8.59
C LEU A 158 5.58 6.37 -8.61
N ILE A 159 4.68 7.16 -9.19
CA ILE A 159 4.85 8.61 -9.25
C ILE A 159 4.73 9.27 -7.89
N ASP A 160 3.95 8.69 -6.98
CA ASP A 160 3.86 9.18 -5.59
C ASP A 160 5.17 8.99 -4.84
N LEU A 161 5.80 7.82 -4.96
CA LEU A 161 7.02 7.47 -4.24
C LEU A 161 8.29 8.03 -4.91
N PHE A 162 8.38 7.99 -6.24
CA PHE A 162 9.64 8.20 -6.96
C PHE A 162 9.65 9.42 -7.91
N GLY A 163 8.53 10.06 -8.15
CA GLY A 163 8.42 11.23 -9.04
C GLY A 163 8.51 10.87 -10.52
N ASP A 164 9.56 11.35 -11.22
CA ASP A 164 9.81 11.00 -12.62
C ASP A 164 10.21 9.51 -12.70
N VAL A 165 9.49 8.71 -13.49
CA VAL A 165 9.67 7.26 -13.59
C VAL A 165 9.55 6.78 -15.04
N PRO A 166 10.14 5.64 -15.42
CA PRO A 166 9.89 5.04 -16.73
C PRO A 166 8.41 4.73 -16.98
N LEU A 167 7.89 5.18 -18.11
CA LEU A 167 6.58 4.79 -18.60
C LEU A 167 6.76 3.71 -19.69
N VAL A 168 6.53 2.45 -19.32
CA VAL A 168 6.67 1.28 -20.17
C VAL A 168 5.31 0.61 -20.31
N THR A 169 4.77 0.57 -21.53
CA THR A 169 3.43 0.05 -21.84
C THR A 169 3.44 -1.19 -22.71
N SER A 170 4.63 -1.69 -23.08
CA SER A 170 4.81 -2.93 -23.84
C SER A 170 5.97 -3.76 -23.29
N THR A 171 5.82 -5.09 -23.36
CA THR A 171 6.88 -6.04 -22.98
C THR A 171 8.03 -6.07 -23.98
N ASP A 172 7.83 -5.59 -25.20
CA ASP A 172 8.84 -5.56 -26.28
C ASP A 172 9.77 -4.34 -26.19
N THR A 173 9.57 -3.44 -25.22
CA THR A 173 10.40 -2.23 -25.08
C THR A 173 11.85 -2.61 -24.73
N PRO A 174 12.84 -2.32 -25.58
CA PRO A 174 14.24 -2.64 -25.28
C PRO A 174 14.74 -1.88 -24.05
N MET A 175 15.51 -2.54 -23.17
CA MET A 175 16.01 -1.95 -21.92
C MET A 175 16.79 -0.65 -22.17
N ASN A 176 17.55 -0.55 -23.26
CA ASN A 176 18.33 0.63 -23.63
C ASN A 176 17.49 1.80 -24.15
N GLU A 177 16.21 1.61 -24.40
CA GLU A 177 15.25 2.67 -24.75
C GLU A 177 14.45 3.17 -23.55
N VAL A 178 14.45 2.40 -22.45
CA VAL A 178 13.74 2.77 -21.21
C VAL A 178 14.43 3.98 -20.57
N LYS A 179 13.69 5.07 -20.41
CA LYS A 179 14.11 6.31 -19.77
C LYS A 179 13.01 6.82 -18.84
N ARG A 180 13.37 7.74 -17.95
CA ARG A 180 12.39 8.39 -17.07
C ARG A 180 11.54 9.38 -17.87
N GLU A 181 10.24 9.32 -17.68
CA GLU A 181 9.28 10.32 -18.12
C GLU A 181 8.93 11.26 -16.96
N LYS A 182 8.51 12.48 -17.30
CA LYS A 182 8.12 13.46 -16.29
C LYS A 182 6.92 12.97 -15.47
N ARG A 183 6.96 13.21 -14.16
CA ARG A 183 5.88 12.87 -13.22
C ARG A 183 4.51 13.31 -13.74
N ALA A 184 4.41 14.54 -14.27
CA ALA A 184 3.20 15.08 -14.84
C ALA A 184 2.69 14.30 -16.07
N SER A 185 3.61 13.79 -16.91
CA SER A 185 3.21 12.96 -18.07
C SER A 185 2.69 11.60 -17.63
N VAL A 186 3.31 10.98 -16.63
CA VAL A 186 2.85 9.69 -16.09
C VAL A 186 1.53 9.88 -15.31
N PHE A 187 1.37 10.99 -14.59
CA PHE A 187 0.09 11.37 -13.99
C PHE A 187 -1.02 11.45 -15.04
N GLN A 188 -0.79 12.16 -16.16
CA GLN A 188 -1.78 12.26 -17.23
C GLN A 188 -2.09 10.89 -17.82
N PHE A 189 -1.08 10.04 -18.05
CA PHE A 189 -1.28 8.66 -18.49
C PHE A 189 -2.19 7.88 -17.52
N CYS A 190 -1.98 7.99 -16.20
CA CYS A 190 -2.84 7.33 -15.23
C CYS A 190 -4.30 7.81 -15.34
N VAL A 191 -4.51 9.13 -15.48
CA VAL A 191 -5.84 9.71 -15.64
C VAL A 191 -6.50 9.20 -16.94
N ASP A 192 -5.77 9.26 -18.06
CA ASP A 192 -6.30 8.82 -19.38
C ASP A 192 -6.68 7.33 -19.37
N GLU A 193 -5.87 6.47 -18.75
CA GLU A 193 -6.14 5.03 -18.62
C GLU A 193 -7.40 4.77 -17.78
N LEU A 194 -7.54 5.46 -16.65
CA LEU A 194 -8.68 5.31 -15.76
C LEU A 194 -9.97 5.88 -16.37
N GLU A 195 -9.93 7.09 -16.94
CA GLU A 195 -11.08 7.69 -17.62
C GLU A 195 -11.53 6.85 -18.83
N ALA A 196 -10.60 6.24 -19.58
CA ALA A 196 -10.93 5.35 -20.68
C ALA A 196 -11.50 3.99 -20.23
N ALA A 197 -11.14 3.52 -19.05
CA ALA A 197 -11.66 2.28 -18.46
C ALA A 197 -13.03 2.47 -17.80
N HIS A 198 -13.35 3.67 -17.33
CA HIS A 198 -14.46 4.02 -16.45
C HIS A 198 -15.80 3.41 -16.88
N ASP A 199 -16.24 3.67 -18.11
CA ASP A 199 -17.55 3.20 -18.62
C ASP A 199 -17.62 1.69 -18.89
N LYS A 200 -16.52 0.97 -18.73
CA LYS A 200 -16.41 -0.48 -18.93
C LYS A 200 -16.29 -1.25 -17.62
N LEU A 201 -15.97 -0.57 -16.54
CA LEU A 201 -15.88 -1.18 -15.22
C LEU A 201 -17.26 -1.40 -14.61
N GLN A 202 -17.40 -2.50 -13.88
CA GLN A 202 -18.67 -2.87 -13.27
C GLN A 202 -18.95 -2.04 -12.02
N LEU A 203 -20.21 -1.62 -11.87
CA LEU A 203 -20.68 -0.95 -10.66
C LEU A 203 -20.99 -2.00 -9.58
N GLU A 204 -19.92 -2.51 -8.96
CA GLU A 204 -19.98 -3.53 -7.93
C GLU A 204 -19.12 -3.12 -6.73
N ASN A 205 -19.47 -3.59 -5.53
CA ASN A 205 -18.66 -3.36 -4.34
C ASN A 205 -17.54 -4.41 -4.25
N SER A 206 -16.32 -3.97 -4.53
CA SER A 206 -15.12 -4.82 -4.49
C SER A 206 -14.76 -5.35 -3.08
N ALA A 207 -15.29 -4.76 -2.01
CA ALA A 207 -15.07 -5.23 -0.64
C ALA A 207 -16.10 -6.28 -0.17
N ARG A 208 -16.96 -6.76 -1.06
CA ARG A 208 -17.96 -7.80 -0.75
C ARG A 208 -17.68 -9.09 -1.50
N GLU A 209 -17.96 -10.22 -0.86
CA GLU A 209 -17.92 -11.53 -1.52
C GLU A 209 -18.80 -11.53 -2.78
N GLY A 210 -18.26 -12.07 -3.87
CA GLY A 210 -18.89 -12.15 -5.17
C GLY A 210 -17.86 -12.19 -6.29
N ASP A 211 -18.33 -12.08 -7.53
CA ASP A 211 -17.49 -12.19 -8.73
C ASP A 211 -16.44 -11.07 -8.84
N TYR A 212 -16.64 -9.95 -8.15
CA TYR A 212 -15.75 -8.78 -8.17
C TYR A 212 -15.01 -8.54 -6.85
N TYR A 213 -15.03 -9.52 -5.94
CA TYR A 213 -14.36 -9.41 -4.65
C TYR A 213 -12.83 -9.23 -4.81
N GLY A 214 -12.31 -8.12 -4.26
CA GLY A 214 -10.91 -7.73 -4.38
C GLY A 214 -10.46 -7.27 -5.78
N ARG A 215 -11.39 -7.04 -6.71
CA ARG A 215 -11.10 -6.62 -8.09
C ARG A 215 -11.32 -5.11 -8.28
N ILE A 216 -10.70 -4.54 -9.32
CA ILE A 216 -10.95 -3.15 -9.72
C ILE A 216 -12.38 -3.04 -10.30
N THR A 217 -13.20 -2.23 -9.66
CA THR A 217 -14.57 -1.91 -10.05
C THR A 217 -14.71 -0.40 -10.28
N LEU A 218 -15.85 0.06 -10.76
CA LEU A 218 -16.09 1.48 -11.00
C LEU A 218 -15.87 2.35 -9.74
N PRO A 219 -16.40 2.00 -8.54
CA PRO A 219 -16.11 2.77 -7.32
C PRO A 219 -14.62 2.82 -6.96
N VAL A 220 -13.86 1.75 -7.23
CA VAL A 220 -12.40 1.71 -7.01
C VAL A 220 -11.69 2.65 -7.99
N CYS A 221 -12.10 2.66 -9.25
CA CYS A 221 -11.59 3.57 -10.28
C CYS A 221 -11.80 5.04 -9.88
N ASP A 222 -13.02 5.39 -9.46
CA ASP A 222 -13.36 6.75 -9.02
C ASP A 222 -12.56 7.16 -7.78
N PHE A 223 -12.32 6.24 -6.85
CA PHE A 223 -11.47 6.53 -5.70
C PHE A 223 -10.03 6.86 -6.11
N VAL A 224 -9.44 6.09 -7.03
CA VAL A 224 -8.08 6.37 -7.54
C VAL A 224 -8.05 7.69 -8.30
N LEU A 225 -9.07 7.99 -9.12
CA LEU A 225 -9.21 9.28 -9.80
C LEU A 225 -9.33 10.43 -8.79
N ALA A 226 -10.14 10.30 -7.74
CA ALA A 226 -10.26 11.31 -6.69
C ALA A 226 -8.89 11.57 -6.00
N LYS A 227 -8.14 10.52 -5.68
CA LYS A 227 -6.77 10.63 -5.13
C LYS A 227 -5.80 11.34 -6.08
N LEU A 228 -5.81 10.98 -7.37
CA LEU A 228 -4.99 11.63 -8.39
C LEU A 228 -5.35 13.12 -8.49
N MET A 229 -6.63 13.46 -8.56
CA MET A 229 -7.09 14.84 -8.66
C MET A 229 -6.72 15.66 -7.42
N LEU A 230 -6.88 15.11 -6.21
CA LEU A 230 -6.54 15.80 -4.97
C LEU A 230 -5.03 16.11 -4.89
N ASN A 231 -4.19 15.22 -5.40
CA ASN A 231 -2.74 15.35 -5.39
C ASN A 231 -2.15 15.99 -6.66
N ALA A 232 -2.99 16.46 -7.60
CA ALA A 232 -2.55 16.95 -8.91
C ALA A 232 -1.52 18.09 -8.83
N ALA A 233 -1.66 19.02 -7.88
CA ALA A 233 -0.68 20.09 -7.66
C ALA A 233 0.72 19.53 -7.35
N VAL A 234 0.80 18.49 -6.53
CA VAL A 234 2.05 17.80 -6.16
C VAL A 234 2.66 17.06 -7.36
N TYR A 235 1.82 16.39 -8.16
CA TYR A 235 2.29 15.55 -9.26
C TYR A 235 2.65 16.35 -10.51
N THR A 236 1.97 17.45 -10.77
CA THR A 236 2.14 18.26 -11.98
C THR A 236 2.93 19.55 -11.76
N GLY A 237 2.99 20.03 -10.52
CA GLY A 237 3.61 21.32 -10.19
C GLY A 237 2.78 22.53 -10.63
N VAL A 238 1.50 22.36 -10.98
CA VAL A 238 0.61 23.48 -11.35
C VAL A 238 0.37 24.37 -10.13
N SER A 239 0.33 25.68 -10.33
CA SER A 239 0.04 26.66 -9.27
C SER A 239 -1.46 26.80 -8.97
N ASP A 240 -2.32 26.58 -9.97
CA ASP A 240 -3.76 26.54 -9.81
C ASP A 240 -4.30 25.15 -10.13
N ALA A 241 -4.69 24.43 -9.10
CA ALA A 241 -5.26 23.09 -9.19
C ALA A 241 -6.78 23.07 -9.06
N SER A 242 -7.46 24.21 -9.14
CA SER A 242 -8.92 24.34 -8.90
C SER A 242 -9.75 23.42 -9.81
N SER A 243 -9.34 23.21 -11.07
CA SER A 243 -10.04 22.29 -11.98
C SER A 243 -9.93 20.84 -11.52
N TYR A 244 -8.80 20.43 -10.96
CA TYR A 244 -8.58 19.10 -10.41
C TYR A 244 -9.37 18.91 -9.12
N TYR A 245 -9.40 19.89 -8.22
CA TYR A 245 -10.19 19.81 -6.99
C TYR A 245 -11.70 19.67 -7.29
N ARG A 246 -12.24 20.34 -8.33
CA ARG A 246 -13.63 20.13 -8.76
C ARG A 246 -13.88 18.71 -9.25
N LYS A 247 -12.95 18.13 -10.02
CA LYS A 247 -13.05 16.72 -10.43
C LYS A 247 -12.96 15.77 -9.22
N CYS A 248 -12.10 16.07 -8.24
CA CYS A 248 -12.03 15.30 -6.99
C CYS A 248 -13.39 15.29 -6.27
N VAL A 249 -14.04 16.45 -6.12
CA VAL A 249 -15.39 16.55 -5.54
C VAL A 249 -16.38 15.70 -6.33
N GLN A 250 -16.37 15.78 -7.65
CA GLN A 250 -17.26 15.00 -8.52
C GLN A 250 -17.09 13.48 -8.30
N TYR A 251 -15.87 12.94 -8.35
CA TYR A 251 -15.66 11.51 -8.13
C TYR A 251 -16.06 11.07 -6.71
N CYS A 252 -15.84 11.92 -5.70
CA CYS A 252 -16.32 11.66 -4.36
C CYS A 252 -17.86 11.62 -4.28
N ASP A 253 -18.55 12.52 -4.99
CA ASP A 253 -20.01 12.54 -5.07
C ASP A 253 -20.55 11.30 -5.77
N GLU A 254 -19.89 10.81 -6.82
CA GLU A 254 -20.26 9.58 -7.53
C GLU A 254 -20.11 8.35 -6.62
N ILE A 255 -19.04 8.23 -5.85
CA ILE A 255 -18.87 7.15 -4.88
C ILE A 255 -19.99 7.15 -3.83
N GLU A 256 -20.37 8.31 -3.30
CA GLU A 256 -21.52 8.41 -2.38
C GLU A 256 -22.83 8.04 -3.06
N PHE A 257 -23.02 8.46 -4.31
CA PHE A 257 -24.21 8.10 -5.11
C PHE A 257 -24.34 6.59 -5.34
N TYR A 258 -23.22 5.85 -5.42
CA TYR A 258 -23.22 4.37 -5.51
C TYR A 258 -23.66 3.69 -4.21
N GLY A 259 -23.89 4.44 -3.14
CA GLY A 259 -24.48 3.95 -1.89
C GLY A 259 -23.46 3.61 -0.80
N PHE A 260 -22.18 3.97 -0.97
CA PHE A 260 -21.22 3.86 0.12
C PHE A 260 -21.55 4.85 1.23
N THR A 261 -21.38 4.41 2.47
CA THR A 261 -21.69 5.21 3.67
C THR A 261 -20.78 4.80 4.82
N LEU A 262 -20.63 5.67 5.83
CA LEU A 262 -19.89 5.29 7.03
C LEU A 262 -20.56 4.13 7.76
N GLU A 263 -19.76 3.23 8.34
CA GLU A 263 -20.23 2.30 9.36
C GLU A 263 -20.66 3.06 10.61
N ASP A 264 -21.63 2.51 11.34
CA ASP A 264 -22.10 3.11 12.58
C ASP A 264 -21.03 3.05 13.67
N LEU A 265 -20.25 1.96 13.69
CA LEU A 265 -19.07 1.80 14.53
C LEU A 265 -17.80 1.79 13.67
N TYR A 266 -16.83 2.60 14.07
CA TYR A 266 -15.53 2.68 13.39
C TYR A 266 -14.86 1.31 13.21
N GLU A 267 -14.92 0.50 14.28
CA GLU A 267 -14.23 -0.79 14.36
C GLU A 267 -14.83 -1.83 13.40
N ASP A 268 -16.10 -1.69 12.96
CA ASP A 268 -16.76 -2.65 12.07
C ASP A 268 -16.08 -2.76 10.69
N ASN A 269 -15.29 -1.76 10.31
CA ASN A 269 -14.45 -1.81 9.10
C ASN A 269 -13.29 -2.80 9.20
N PHE A 270 -12.89 -3.23 10.41
CA PHE A 270 -11.66 -3.94 10.70
C PHE A 270 -11.86 -5.23 11.50
N ILE A 271 -13.10 -5.65 11.71
CA ILE A 271 -13.43 -6.92 12.40
C ILE A 271 -13.07 -8.12 11.54
N VAL A 272 -13.03 -9.30 12.16
CA VAL A 272 -12.99 -10.58 11.43
C VAL A 272 -14.27 -10.70 10.59
N TYR A 273 -14.12 -11.05 9.31
CA TYR A 273 -15.22 -11.08 8.32
C TYR A 273 -15.82 -9.68 8.04
N ASN A 274 -14.97 -8.68 7.81
CA ASN A 274 -15.37 -7.31 7.47
C ASN A 274 -15.82 -7.10 6.01
N GLN A 275 -15.97 -8.16 5.22
CA GLN A 275 -16.49 -8.13 3.84
C GLN A 275 -17.95 -7.67 3.74
N TYR A 276 -18.63 -7.44 4.85
CA TYR A 276 -19.98 -6.88 4.89
C TYR A 276 -20.01 -5.37 5.18
N SER A 277 -18.86 -4.73 5.35
CA SER A 277 -18.80 -3.28 5.57
C SER A 277 -19.45 -2.52 4.41
N LYS A 278 -20.30 -1.54 4.77
CA LYS A 278 -20.90 -0.60 3.82
C LYS A 278 -19.97 0.59 3.52
N GLU A 279 -18.84 0.67 4.22
CA GLU A 279 -17.84 1.73 4.10
C GLU A 279 -16.65 1.30 3.24
N ASN A 280 -16.24 0.04 3.30
CA ASN A 280 -15.08 -0.47 2.58
C ASN A 280 -15.35 -0.51 1.07
N ILE A 281 -14.46 0.09 0.27
CA ILE A 281 -14.57 0.23 -1.19
C ILE A 281 -13.65 -0.77 -1.90
N PHE A 282 -12.41 -0.91 -1.40
CA PHE A 282 -11.41 -1.81 -1.95
C PHE A 282 -10.60 -2.46 -0.84
N VAL A 283 -10.44 -3.76 -0.92
CA VAL A 283 -9.75 -4.56 0.09
C VAL A 283 -8.78 -5.53 -0.57
N ILE A 284 -7.81 -6.01 0.20
CA ILE A 284 -7.10 -7.24 -0.09
C ILE A 284 -7.90 -8.36 0.56
N PRO A 285 -8.51 -9.25 -0.22
CA PRO A 285 -9.25 -10.39 0.32
C PRO A 285 -8.37 -11.28 1.18
N MET A 286 -8.87 -11.63 2.35
CA MET A 286 -8.17 -12.47 3.30
C MET A 286 -9.02 -13.71 3.63
N ASP A 287 -8.42 -14.87 3.50
CA ASP A 287 -8.95 -16.15 3.99
C ASP A 287 -7.77 -17.02 4.40
N LYS A 288 -7.66 -17.29 5.69
CA LYS A 288 -6.52 -18.03 6.27
C LYS A 288 -6.31 -19.43 5.69
N ASN A 289 -7.31 -20.00 4.98
CA ASN A 289 -7.23 -21.33 4.38
C ASN A 289 -6.99 -21.30 2.86
N LEU A 290 -7.49 -20.26 2.17
CA LEU A 290 -7.52 -20.19 0.71
C LEU A 290 -6.47 -19.26 0.14
N TYR A 291 -6.18 -18.13 0.81
CA TYR A 291 -5.28 -17.11 0.31
C TYR A 291 -3.95 -17.12 1.07
N ARG A 292 -2.90 -16.63 0.40
CA ARG A 292 -1.58 -16.47 1.00
C ARG A 292 -1.30 -15.04 1.46
N ASN A 293 -2.23 -14.13 1.22
CA ASN A 293 -2.10 -12.75 1.67
C ASN A 293 -1.89 -12.69 3.18
N GLN A 294 -1.00 -11.81 3.65
CA GLN A 294 -0.60 -11.72 5.04
C GLN A 294 -0.89 -10.34 5.61
N GLN A 295 -1.29 -10.28 6.87
CA GLN A 295 -1.37 -9.07 7.68
C GLN A 295 -0.17 -9.00 8.62
N GLN A 296 0.99 -8.62 8.08
CA GLN A 296 2.24 -8.57 8.85
C GLN A 296 2.34 -7.36 9.79
N ASN A 297 1.62 -6.27 9.51
CA ASN A 297 1.72 -5.03 10.27
C ASN A 297 1.23 -5.19 11.71
N LEU A 298 0.12 -5.91 11.91
CA LEU A 298 -0.38 -6.26 13.25
C LEU A 298 0.61 -7.17 13.99
N TYR A 299 1.05 -8.24 13.34
CA TYR A 299 2.05 -9.17 13.84
C TYR A 299 3.34 -8.46 14.28
N ARG A 300 3.84 -7.52 13.48
CA ARG A 300 5.06 -6.75 13.77
C ARG A 300 4.94 -5.85 15.00
N SER A 301 3.72 -5.41 15.37
CA SER A 301 3.50 -4.43 16.43
C SER A 301 3.39 -5.02 17.84
N TYR A 302 2.81 -6.23 17.97
CA TYR A 302 2.55 -6.82 19.30
C TYR A 302 3.83 -7.21 20.03
N HIS A 303 3.84 -7.03 21.37
CA HIS A 303 4.83 -7.64 22.23
C HIS A 303 4.69 -9.17 22.24
N TYR A 304 5.78 -9.91 22.37
CA TYR A 304 5.82 -11.38 22.34
C TYR A 304 4.85 -12.05 23.31
N ARG A 305 4.73 -11.53 24.56
CA ARG A 305 3.81 -12.04 25.58
C ARG A 305 2.36 -11.71 25.30
N HIS A 306 2.09 -10.53 24.76
CA HIS A 306 0.76 -10.13 24.35
C HIS A 306 0.24 -11.04 23.24
N ALA A 307 1.03 -11.23 22.19
CA ALA A 307 0.69 -12.14 21.10
C ALA A 307 0.49 -13.58 21.59
N ALA A 308 1.38 -14.09 22.45
CA ALA A 308 1.26 -15.43 23.01
C ALA A 308 -0.03 -15.62 23.83
N ALA A 309 -0.47 -14.59 24.57
CA ALA A 309 -1.74 -14.60 25.29
C ALA A 309 -2.97 -14.62 24.34
N TYR A 310 -2.80 -14.14 23.11
CA TYR A 310 -3.81 -14.19 22.06
C TYR A 310 -3.68 -15.43 21.15
N GLY A 311 -2.67 -16.27 21.39
CA GLY A 311 -2.49 -17.55 20.70
C GLY A 311 -1.64 -17.52 19.44
N PHE A 312 -0.92 -16.40 19.18
CA PHE A 312 -0.02 -16.28 18.04
C PHE A 312 1.39 -15.78 18.44
N THR A 313 2.30 -15.68 17.48
CA THR A 313 3.64 -15.10 17.66
C THR A 313 3.66 -13.67 17.13
N ALA A 314 4.60 -12.84 17.58
CA ALA A 314 4.80 -11.47 17.10
C ALA A 314 6.25 -11.03 17.26
N GLU A 315 6.57 -9.81 16.79
CA GLU A 315 7.96 -9.34 16.65
C GLU A 315 8.31 -8.13 17.54
N ASN A 316 7.36 -7.57 18.29
CA ASN A 316 7.59 -6.44 19.19
C ASN A 316 8.29 -5.24 18.52
N GLY A 317 7.87 -4.85 17.34
CA GLY A 317 8.53 -3.80 16.55
C GLY A 317 7.80 -2.45 16.61
N SER A 318 6.89 -2.24 15.66
CA SER A 318 6.26 -0.95 15.38
C SER A 318 5.37 -0.41 16.49
N CYS A 319 5.33 0.92 16.59
CA CYS A 319 4.47 1.66 17.53
C CYS A 319 4.20 3.08 17.00
N ALA A 320 3.24 3.78 17.63
CA ALA A 320 2.98 5.19 17.37
C ALA A 320 4.22 6.06 17.67
N THR A 321 4.38 7.17 16.92
CA THR A 321 5.32 8.23 17.26
C THR A 321 4.78 9.11 18.39
N LYS A 322 5.63 9.94 19.00
CA LYS A 322 5.19 10.97 19.96
C LYS A 322 4.25 11.98 19.29
N ARG A 323 4.52 12.34 18.05
CA ARG A 323 3.68 13.27 17.30
C ARG A 323 2.27 12.72 17.07
N ALA A 324 2.13 11.44 16.74
CA ALA A 324 0.82 10.80 16.65
C ALA A 324 0.07 10.87 17.99
N LEU A 325 0.74 10.61 19.12
CA LEU A 325 0.13 10.74 20.45
C LEU A 325 -0.37 12.17 20.72
N GLU A 326 0.41 13.19 20.36
CA GLU A 326 0.01 14.60 20.49
C GLU A 326 -1.25 14.92 19.67
N ILE A 327 -1.32 14.46 18.41
CA ILE A 327 -2.49 14.68 17.54
C ILE A 327 -3.72 13.96 18.08
N PHE A 328 -3.56 12.76 18.66
CA PHE A 328 -4.63 12.05 19.37
C PHE A 328 -5.00 12.70 20.71
N GLY A 329 -4.22 13.68 21.19
CA GLY A 329 -4.42 14.29 22.51
C GLY A 329 -4.19 13.31 23.67
N TYR A 330 -3.38 12.28 23.49
CA TYR A 330 -3.16 11.23 24.49
C TYR A 330 -2.76 11.79 25.85
N GLY A 331 -3.53 11.41 26.89
CA GLY A 331 -3.30 11.85 28.26
C GLY A 331 -3.76 13.28 28.56
N THR A 332 -4.53 13.91 27.70
CA THR A 332 -5.14 15.24 27.89
C THR A 332 -6.67 15.15 28.02
N ASP A 333 -7.31 16.26 28.41
CA ASP A 333 -8.77 16.36 28.46
C ASP A 333 -9.43 16.39 27.06
N GLU A 334 -8.64 16.54 26.00
CA GLU A 334 -9.09 16.58 24.59
C GLU A 334 -8.76 15.30 23.83
N GLU A 335 -8.52 14.19 24.53
CA GLU A 335 -8.14 12.92 23.92
C GLU A 335 -9.21 12.41 22.96
N ASP A 336 -8.78 12.02 21.74
CA ASP A 336 -9.65 11.44 20.74
C ASP A 336 -9.90 9.95 21.03
N LEU A 337 -11.17 9.56 21.07
CA LEU A 337 -11.59 8.20 21.43
C LEU A 337 -11.04 7.14 20.46
N ARG A 338 -10.73 7.52 19.23
CA ARG A 338 -10.11 6.63 18.25
C ARG A 338 -8.71 6.16 18.67
N PHE A 339 -8.06 6.84 19.63
CA PHE A 339 -6.81 6.33 20.19
C PHE A 339 -6.97 4.89 20.69
N TYR A 340 -7.98 4.61 21.49
CA TYR A 340 -8.22 3.28 22.05
C TYR A 340 -8.80 2.27 21.06
N MET A 341 -9.27 2.71 19.90
CA MET A 341 -9.68 1.86 18.81
C MET A 341 -8.48 1.41 17.95
N ASN A 342 -7.45 2.26 17.87
CA ASN A 342 -6.28 2.05 16.99
C ASN A 342 -5.03 1.60 17.73
N TYR A 343 -4.96 1.75 19.07
CA TYR A 343 -3.74 1.47 19.83
C TYR A 343 -4.02 0.72 21.13
N TYR A 344 -3.12 -0.21 21.45
CA TYR A 344 -2.97 -0.75 22.80
C TYR A 344 -2.02 0.13 23.59
N SER A 345 -2.44 0.49 24.83
CA SER A 345 -1.69 1.29 25.79
C SER A 345 -2.00 0.82 27.21
N GLY A 346 -1.11 1.09 28.17
CA GLY A 346 -1.30 0.68 29.56
C GLY A 346 -1.20 -0.83 29.79
N GLU A 347 -1.89 -1.35 30.81
CA GLU A 347 -1.86 -2.74 31.20
C GLU A 347 -2.51 -3.65 30.14
N VAL A 348 -1.81 -4.73 29.82
CA VAL A 348 -2.21 -5.66 28.76
C VAL A 348 -3.03 -6.80 29.36
N HIS A 349 -4.17 -7.08 28.74
CA HIS A 349 -5.07 -8.17 29.13
C HIS A 349 -5.18 -9.19 27.98
N ASP A 350 -5.41 -10.45 28.33
CA ASP A 350 -5.73 -11.48 27.37
C ASP A 350 -7.21 -11.41 26.92
N LEU A 351 -7.61 -12.30 26.02
CA LEU A 351 -8.98 -12.37 25.50
C LEU A 351 -10.04 -12.77 26.56
N SER A 352 -9.61 -13.17 27.76
CA SER A 352 -10.45 -13.47 28.92
C SER A 352 -10.37 -12.39 29.99
N TYR A 353 -9.79 -11.22 29.65
CA TYR A 353 -9.55 -10.09 30.55
C TYR A 353 -8.63 -10.39 31.75
N GLN A 354 -7.76 -11.41 31.62
CA GLN A 354 -6.72 -11.67 32.61
C GLN A 354 -5.47 -10.86 32.27
N VAL A 355 -4.80 -10.34 33.31
CA VAL A 355 -3.57 -9.56 33.13
C VAL A 355 -2.48 -10.44 32.51
N VAL A 356 -1.92 -9.98 31.42
CA VAL A 356 -0.75 -10.60 30.78
C VAL A 356 0.51 -10.20 31.54
N THR A 357 1.37 -11.16 31.87
CA THR A 357 2.62 -10.89 32.59
C THR A 357 3.83 -10.92 31.66
N ASP A 358 4.83 -10.09 31.97
CA ASP A 358 6.15 -10.11 31.35
C ASP A 358 6.96 -11.35 31.76
N ARG A 359 8.25 -11.41 31.36
CA ARG A 359 9.15 -12.53 31.70
C ARG A 359 9.50 -12.61 33.17
N THR A 360 9.29 -11.54 33.95
CA THR A 360 9.58 -11.46 35.38
C THR A 360 8.35 -11.78 36.24
N GLY A 361 7.20 -11.99 35.62
CA GLY A 361 5.90 -12.22 36.31
C GLY A 361 5.19 -10.94 36.73
N GLN A 362 5.68 -9.76 36.34
CA GLN A 362 4.99 -8.49 36.56
C GLN A 362 3.97 -8.23 35.44
N PRO A 363 2.93 -7.41 35.68
CA PRO A 363 2.02 -6.98 34.62
C PRO A 363 2.78 -6.42 33.41
N LEU A 364 2.41 -6.87 32.22
CA LEU A 364 2.90 -6.27 30.97
C LEU A 364 2.16 -4.94 30.76
N VAL A 365 2.90 -3.85 30.67
CA VAL A 365 2.35 -2.50 30.51
C VAL A 365 3.01 -1.81 29.32
N TYR A 366 2.22 -1.32 28.38
CA TYR A 366 2.73 -0.47 27.31
C TYR A 366 2.79 0.99 27.77
N TYR A 367 3.91 1.66 27.50
CA TYR A 367 4.19 3.05 27.88
C TYR A 367 4.29 3.92 26.61
N PRO A 368 3.17 4.50 26.12
CA PRO A 368 3.14 5.26 24.86
C PRO A 368 4.15 6.40 24.81
N ASP A 369 4.26 7.18 25.88
CA ASP A 369 5.11 8.37 26.01
C ASP A 369 6.61 8.09 26.18
N LYS A 370 7.01 6.83 26.43
CA LYS A 370 8.41 6.42 26.63
C LYS A 370 9.11 6.01 25.35
N VAL A 371 8.48 6.19 24.19
CA VAL A 371 9.07 5.80 22.93
C VAL A 371 10.15 6.79 22.49
N GLU A 372 11.27 6.23 22.01
CA GLU A 372 12.39 6.92 21.36
C GLU A 372 12.89 6.04 20.24
N MET A 373 13.58 6.61 19.25
CA MET A 373 14.05 5.84 18.08
C MET A 373 15.09 4.78 18.45
N ASP A 374 15.89 5.03 19.49
CA ASP A 374 16.83 4.05 20.05
C ASP A 374 16.50 3.79 21.54
N LEU A 375 16.00 2.61 21.83
CA LEU A 375 15.65 2.16 23.18
C LEU A 375 16.75 1.28 23.80
N SER A 376 17.93 1.21 23.19
CA SER A 376 19.05 0.42 23.73
C SER A 376 19.43 0.89 25.13
N GLY A 377 19.39 -0.01 26.10
CA GLY A 377 19.64 0.31 27.52
C GLY A 377 18.49 0.99 28.28
N SER A 378 17.37 1.27 27.61
CA SER A 378 16.17 1.78 28.26
C SER A 378 15.50 0.70 29.13
N PRO A 379 14.96 1.05 30.32
CA PRO A 379 14.11 0.14 31.10
C PRO A 379 12.80 -0.21 30.36
N TYR A 380 12.43 0.57 29.33
CA TYR A 380 11.23 0.39 28.51
C TYR A 380 11.52 -0.27 27.16
N VAL A 381 12.69 -0.91 26.97
CA VAL A 381 13.14 -1.46 25.68
C VAL A 381 12.08 -2.35 25.01
N GLU A 382 11.39 -3.20 25.76
CA GLU A 382 10.34 -4.09 25.23
C GLU A 382 8.93 -3.43 25.24
N THR A 383 8.70 -2.41 26.07
CA THR A 383 7.35 -1.95 26.42
C THR A 383 7.02 -0.52 25.96
N ALA A 384 8.02 0.25 25.52
CA ALA A 384 7.78 1.61 25.01
C ALA A 384 6.92 1.62 23.76
N GLY A 385 6.04 2.63 23.67
CA GLY A 385 5.20 2.94 22.51
C GLY A 385 3.82 2.26 22.52
N ALA A 386 2.82 2.96 22.01
CA ALA A 386 1.48 2.44 21.77
C ALA A 386 1.47 1.48 20.58
N ARG A 387 0.82 0.32 20.71
CA ARG A 387 0.86 -0.77 19.72
C ARG A 387 -0.38 -0.78 18.85
N MET A 388 -0.23 -1.22 17.60
CA MET A 388 -1.35 -1.33 16.67
C MET A 388 -2.46 -2.22 17.21
N LYS A 389 -3.69 -1.72 17.20
CA LYS A 389 -4.91 -2.44 17.60
C LYS A 389 -5.97 -2.43 16.51
N LYS A 390 -5.83 -1.61 15.49
CA LYS A 390 -6.85 -1.28 14.48
C LYS A 390 -7.66 -2.47 13.98
N TYR A 391 -7.02 -3.60 13.69
CA TYR A 391 -7.71 -4.81 13.26
C TYR A 391 -8.04 -5.72 14.45
N GLN A 392 -9.26 -6.23 14.47
CA GLN A 392 -9.65 -7.26 15.43
C GLN A 392 -8.77 -8.51 15.26
N VAL A 393 -8.28 -9.07 16.36
CA VAL A 393 -7.51 -10.31 16.31
C VAL A 393 -8.40 -11.49 15.96
N ASP A 394 -8.07 -12.22 14.90
CA ASP A 394 -8.73 -13.49 14.57
C ASP A 394 -8.25 -14.60 15.49
N LYS A 395 -9.10 -14.99 16.44
CA LYS A 395 -8.83 -16.05 17.43
C LYS A 395 -8.62 -17.43 16.81
N ASN A 396 -9.03 -17.60 15.55
CA ASN A 396 -8.94 -18.86 14.81
C ASN A 396 -7.78 -18.84 13.78
N ALA A 397 -7.03 -17.72 13.74
CA ALA A 397 -5.87 -17.62 12.85
C ALA A 397 -4.78 -18.64 13.20
N PRO A 398 -3.96 -19.07 12.24
CA PRO A 398 -2.75 -19.83 12.51
C PRO A 398 -1.82 -19.11 13.49
N LYS A 399 -1.01 -19.87 14.21
CA LYS A 399 -0.14 -19.35 15.27
C LYS A 399 0.95 -18.37 14.78
N ASP A 400 1.16 -18.24 13.48
CA ASP A 400 2.09 -17.25 12.93
C ASP A 400 1.59 -15.79 13.04
N GLY A 401 0.27 -15.59 13.28
CA GLY A 401 -0.35 -14.29 13.46
C GLY A 401 -0.49 -13.44 12.19
N LYS A 402 -0.19 -14.00 11.03
CA LYS A 402 -0.16 -13.28 9.75
C LYS A 402 -1.36 -13.60 8.86
N LEU A 403 -1.89 -14.82 8.96
CA LEU A 403 -3.04 -15.29 8.20
C LEU A 403 -4.30 -15.15 9.07
N MET A 404 -5.23 -14.33 8.65
CA MET A 404 -6.48 -14.04 9.35
C MET A 404 -7.61 -13.84 8.34
N ASP A 405 -8.86 -13.78 8.81
CA ASP A 405 -10.04 -13.59 7.97
C ASP A 405 -10.54 -12.12 7.95
N ASN A 406 -9.72 -11.17 8.39
CA ASN A 406 -10.02 -9.75 8.22
C ASN A 406 -9.43 -9.29 6.89
N ASP A 407 -10.24 -8.83 5.97
CA ASP A 407 -9.75 -8.16 4.77
C ASP A 407 -8.92 -6.93 5.13
N ILE A 408 -7.82 -6.73 4.42
CA ILE A 408 -6.99 -5.54 4.59
C ILE A 408 -7.62 -4.40 3.79
N VAL A 409 -8.06 -3.37 4.48
CA VAL A 409 -8.75 -2.23 3.88
C VAL A 409 -7.74 -1.34 3.17
N LEU A 410 -7.90 -1.17 1.85
CA LEU A 410 -7.11 -0.24 1.05
C LEU A 410 -7.82 1.10 0.87
N PHE A 411 -9.11 1.08 0.51
CA PHE A 411 -9.93 2.27 0.27
C PHE A 411 -11.25 2.16 1.01
N ARG A 412 -11.67 3.25 1.66
CA ARG A 412 -12.95 3.30 2.38
C ARG A 412 -13.58 4.70 2.34
N PHE A 413 -14.88 4.76 2.57
CA PHE A 413 -15.70 5.95 2.37
C PHE A 413 -15.34 7.12 3.31
N ALA A 414 -14.79 6.87 4.51
CA ALA A 414 -14.31 7.96 5.36
C ALA A 414 -13.20 8.79 4.68
N ASP A 415 -12.30 8.15 3.92
CA ASP A 415 -11.29 8.87 3.14
C ASP A 415 -11.94 9.69 2.01
N VAL A 416 -13.00 9.18 1.38
CA VAL A 416 -13.78 9.92 0.36
C VAL A 416 -14.35 11.21 0.94
N LEU A 417 -14.94 11.16 2.14
CA LEU A 417 -15.46 12.34 2.82
C LEU A 417 -14.35 13.36 3.13
N LEU A 418 -13.22 12.89 3.65
CA LEU A 418 -12.09 13.76 3.99
C LEU A 418 -11.41 14.33 2.73
N MET A 419 -11.34 13.58 1.61
CA MET A 419 -10.86 14.09 0.32
C MET A 419 -11.78 15.18 -0.22
N ARG A 420 -13.10 14.96 -0.15
CA ARG A 420 -14.09 15.93 -0.61
C ARG A 420 -14.07 17.20 0.24
N ALA A 421 -13.97 17.07 1.57
CA ALA A 421 -13.81 18.21 2.47
C ALA A 421 -12.56 19.03 2.13
N GLU A 422 -11.41 18.36 1.90
CA GLU A 422 -10.16 19.02 1.53
C GLU A 422 -10.26 19.74 0.19
N ALA A 423 -10.79 19.08 -0.84
CA ALA A 423 -10.97 19.68 -2.16
C ALA A 423 -11.85 20.92 -2.11
N LYS A 424 -12.97 20.87 -1.36
CA LYS A 424 -13.85 22.04 -1.12
C LYS A 424 -13.12 23.18 -0.43
N LEU A 425 -12.39 22.91 0.66
CA LEU A 425 -11.60 23.93 1.35
C LEU A 425 -10.56 24.60 0.44
N ARG A 426 -9.88 23.82 -0.41
CA ARG A 426 -8.92 24.34 -1.38
C ARG A 426 -9.57 25.16 -2.51
N LEU A 427 -10.85 24.96 -2.76
CA LEU A 427 -11.68 25.79 -3.65
C LEU A 427 -12.25 27.04 -2.97
N GLY A 428 -12.06 27.20 -1.66
CA GLY A 428 -12.72 28.25 -0.86
C GLY A 428 -14.19 27.95 -0.56
N GLU A 429 -14.59 26.69 -0.69
CA GLU A 429 -15.93 26.19 -0.43
C GLU A 429 -16.02 25.54 0.97
N ASP A 430 -17.24 25.29 1.45
CA ASP A 430 -17.49 24.69 2.76
C ASP A 430 -17.35 23.15 2.71
N GLY A 431 -16.38 22.61 3.44
CA GLY A 431 -16.17 21.17 3.64
C GLY A 431 -16.69 20.63 4.97
N HIS A 432 -17.33 21.48 5.79
CA HIS A 432 -17.65 21.18 7.19
C HIS A 432 -18.55 19.94 7.36
N ASN A 433 -19.54 19.77 6.50
CA ASN A 433 -20.46 18.64 6.59
C ASN A 433 -19.75 17.29 6.46
N ASP A 434 -18.84 17.14 5.50
CA ASP A 434 -18.10 15.90 5.27
C ASP A 434 -17.14 15.63 6.43
N TYR A 435 -16.46 16.67 6.90
CA TYR A 435 -15.54 16.62 8.05
C TYR A 435 -16.27 16.21 9.34
N ASP A 436 -17.42 16.80 9.64
CA ASP A 436 -18.18 16.51 10.85
C ASP A 436 -18.82 15.12 10.86
N ARG A 437 -19.22 14.58 9.73
CA ARG A 437 -19.73 13.20 9.62
C ARG A 437 -18.71 12.19 10.16
N VAL A 438 -17.45 12.36 9.80
CA VAL A 438 -16.36 11.47 10.26
C VAL A 438 -16.17 11.61 11.78
N ARG A 439 -16.15 12.81 12.32
CA ARG A 439 -16.00 13.07 13.75
C ARG A 439 -17.18 12.54 14.57
N GLN A 440 -18.39 12.84 14.14
CA GLN A 440 -19.63 12.45 14.84
C GLN A 440 -19.79 10.93 14.92
N ARG A 441 -19.39 10.18 13.88
CA ARG A 441 -19.37 8.73 13.89
C ARG A 441 -18.57 8.19 15.09
N CYS A 442 -17.47 8.84 15.45
CA CYS A 442 -16.60 8.48 16.57
C CYS A 442 -16.98 9.21 17.88
N SER A 443 -18.17 9.82 17.95
CA SER A 443 -18.65 10.59 19.12
C SER A 443 -17.74 11.76 19.50
N MET A 444 -16.93 12.26 18.56
CA MET A 444 -16.04 13.40 18.80
C MET A 444 -16.77 14.73 18.56
N PRO A 445 -16.48 15.76 19.38
CA PRO A 445 -17.09 17.07 19.18
C PRO A 445 -16.68 17.69 17.85
N THR A 446 -17.56 18.52 17.29
CA THR A 446 -17.24 19.28 16.08
C THR A 446 -16.09 20.25 16.32
N ARG A 447 -15.29 20.47 15.29
CA ARG A 447 -14.16 21.43 15.26
C ARG A 447 -14.29 22.30 14.00
N ALA A 448 -13.60 23.44 13.98
CA ALA A 448 -13.51 24.26 12.76
C ALA A 448 -12.88 23.42 11.62
N CYS A 449 -13.56 23.35 10.48
CA CYS A 449 -13.04 22.66 9.29
C CYS A 449 -12.00 23.57 8.61
N THR A 450 -10.75 23.47 9.05
CA THR A 450 -9.58 24.13 8.47
C THR A 450 -8.65 23.10 7.85
N LEU A 451 -7.77 23.51 6.95
CA LEU A 451 -6.80 22.59 6.37
C LEU A 451 -5.92 21.90 7.45
N GLN A 452 -5.51 22.64 8.51
CA GLN A 452 -4.73 22.04 9.59
C GLN A 452 -5.54 20.99 10.37
N ASN A 453 -6.75 21.33 10.79
CA ASN A 453 -7.59 20.38 11.51
C ASN A 453 -7.98 19.18 10.63
N LEU A 454 -8.09 19.38 9.33
CA LEU A 454 -8.35 18.28 8.39
C LEU A 454 -7.14 17.35 8.24
N LEU A 455 -5.92 17.89 8.21
CA LEU A 455 -4.70 17.07 8.20
C LEU A 455 -4.58 16.22 9.46
N ASP A 456 -4.93 16.79 10.62
CA ASP A 456 -4.95 16.05 11.89
C ASP A 456 -6.07 14.99 11.88
N GLU A 457 -7.27 15.34 11.39
CA GLU A 457 -8.39 14.41 11.26
C GLU A 457 -8.06 13.22 10.36
N ARG A 458 -7.32 13.44 9.27
CA ARG A 458 -6.86 12.37 8.40
C ARG A 458 -5.95 11.37 9.14
N LEU A 459 -5.09 11.82 10.06
CA LEU A 459 -4.32 10.91 10.90
C LEU A 459 -5.21 10.17 11.92
N LEU A 460 -6.09 10.90 12.62
CA LEU A 460 -7.00 10.32 13.60
C LEU A 460 -7.87 9.20 13.02
N GLU A 461 -8.30 9.39 11.77
CA GLU A 461 -9.19 8.48 11.08
C GLU A 461 -8.44 7.35 10.35
N LEU A 462 -7.38 7.68 9.61
CA LEU A 462 -6.72 6.80 8.64
C LEU A 462 -5.38 6.23 9.13
N CYS A 463 -5.03 6.37 10.42
CA CYS A 463 -3.79 5.79 10.94
C CYS A 463 -3.71 4.29 10.66
N TRP A 464 -2.51 3.78 10.40
CA TRP A 464 -2.22 2.41 9.99
C TRP A 464 -2.78 1.99 8.61
N GLU A 465 -3.23 2.96 7.77
CA GLU A 465 -3.74 2.69 6.42
C GLU A 465 -2.77 3.14 5.31
N GLY A 466 -1.60 3.66 5.67
CA GLY A 466 -0.53 4.00 4.71
C GLY A 466 -0.79 5.26 3.87
N TRP A 467 -1.50 6.27 4.40
CA TRP A 467 -1.79 7.53 3.68
C TRP A 467 -1.01 8.74 4.20
N ARG A 468 -0.46 8.66 5.41
CA ARG A 468 0.05 9.83 6.13
C ARG A 468 1.16 10.58 5.39
N ARG A 469 2.13 9.87 4.79
CA ARG A 469 3.20 10.50 4.02
C ARG A 469 2.65 11.34 2.85
N GLN A 470 1.71 10.79 2.09
CA GLN A 470 1.09 11.49 0.95
C GLN A 470 0.37 12.76 1.42
N ASP A 471 -0.34 12.68 2.54
CA ASP A 471 -1.04 13.82 3.14
C ASP A 471 -0.04 14.91 3.57
N LEU A 472 0.99 14.57 4.32
CA LEU A 472 2.01 15.51 4.77
C LEU A 472 2.71 16.24 3.62
N ILE A 473 3.03 15.54 2.52
CA ILE A 473 3.61 16.14 1.32
C ILE A 473 2.63 17.13 0.69
N ARG A 474 1.35 16.79 0.57
CA ARG A 474 0.32 17.64 -0.02
C ARG A 474 0.03 18.91 0.81
N PHE A 475 0.17 18.81 2.13
CA PHE A 475 0.02 19.92 3.08
C PHE A 475 1.33 20.69 3.33
N ASP A 476 2.43 20.32 2.65
CA ASP A 476 3.77 20.90 2.81
C ASP A 476 4.31 20.84 4.24
N GLN A 477 3.99 19.76 4.96
CA GLN A 477 4.42 19.53 6.35
C GLN A 477 5.37 18.32 6.51
N TYR A 478 5.73 17.66 5.41
CA TYR A 478 6.54 16.44 5.46
C TYR A 478 7.97 16.66 5.98
N GLN A 479 8.51 17.87 5.84
CA GLN A 479 9.89 18.21 6.21
C GLN A 479 10.02 18.90 7.55
N SER A 480 8.91 19.14 8.24
CA SER A 480 8.86 19.80 9.56
C SER A 480 8.27 18.89 10.64
N LEU A 481 8.48 17.57 10.53
CA LEU A 481 7.78 16.59 11.37
C LEU A 481 8.25 16.55 12.81
N TYR A 482 9.53 16.84 13.06
CA TYR A 482 10.15 16.66 14.36
C TYR A 482 10.97 17.89 14.75
N ASP A 483 11.00 18.18 16.05
CA ASP A 483 11.78 19.24 16.66
C ASP A 483 12.94 18.68 17.52
N GLY A 484 13.95 19.47 17.77
CA GLY A 484 15.07 19.14 18.67
C GLY A 484 16.02 18.10 18.07
N PRO A 485 16.50 17.12 18.88
CA PRO A 485 17.51 16.14 18.42
C PRO A 485 17.05 15.22 17.30
N ASP A 486 15.74 15.06 17.14
CA ASP A 486 15.12 14.24 16.11
C ASP A 486 14.67 15.04 14.89
N ALA A 487 14.96 16.36 14.87
CA ALA A 487 14.64 17.22 13.73
C ALA A 487 15.22 16.67 12.43
N ILE A 488 14.42 16.74 11.38
CA ILE A 488 14.85 16.40 10.03
C ILE A 488 15.68 17.57 9.51
N ASP A 489 16.99 17.35 9.34
CA ASP A 489 17.89 18.36 8.77
C ASP A 489 17.87 18.26 7.24
N GLU A 490 16.78 18.72 6.65
CA GLU A 490 16.61 18.72 5.21
C GLU A 490 16.03 20.07 4.75
N SER A 491 16.83 20.81 4.01
CA SER A 491 16.48 22.16 3.54
C SER A 491 16.03 22.24 2.08
N ASP A 492 16.31 21.20 1.26
CA ASP A 492 16.09 21.24 -0.19
C ASP A 492 14.85 20.47 -0.67
N GLY A 493 14.18 19.74 0.22
CA GLY A 493 12.94 19.04 -0.10
C GLY A 493 13.12 17.74 -0.88
N HIS A 494 14.33 17.21 -1.01
CA HIS A 494 14.58 16.02 -1.82
C HIS A 494 13.90 14.75 -1.26
N THR A 495 13.77 14.62 0.06
CA THR A 495 13.17 13.44 0.70
C THR A 495 11.65 13.31 0.50
N LYS A 496 11.00 14.30 -0.11
CA LYS A 496 9.62 14.14 -0.62
C LYS A 496 9.51 13.03 -1.67
N LEU A 497 10.66 12.64 -2.27
CA LEU A 497 10.75 11.50 -3.20
C LEU A 497 11.82 10.52 -2.72
N TYR A 498 11.57 9.24 -2.91
CA TYR A 498 12.59 8.24 -2.69
C TYR A 498 13.58 8.19 -3.85
N PRO A 499 14.83 7.75 -3.61
CA PRO A 499 15.84 7.62 -4.67
C PRO A 499 15.47 6.50 -5.63
N ILE A 500 15.83 6.66 -6.90
CA ILE A 500 15.85 5.55 -7.86
C ILE A 500 16.90 4.55 -7.38
N PRO A 501 16.56 3.26 -7.21
CA PRO A 501 17.46 2.28 -6.62
C PRO A 501 18.79 2.16 -7.37
N ALA A 502 19.90 2.09 -6.63
CA ALA A 502 21.25 2.07 -7.20
C ALA A 502 21.46 0.89 -8.18
N ASP A 503 20.95 -0.29 -7.82
CA ASP A 503 21.08 -1.50 -8.65
C ASP A 503 20.34 -1.36 -9.99
N VAL A 504 19.15 -0.75 -9.97
CA VAL A 504 18.35 -0.50 -11.19
C VAL A 504 19.05 0.47 -12.11
N ARG A 505 19.66 1.54 -11.56
CA ARG A 505 20.45 2.49 -12.33
C ARG A 505 21.74 1.88 -12.89
N ALA A 506 22.36 0.97 -12.17
CA ALA A 506 23.52 0.24 -12.65
C ALA A 506 23.23 -0.63 -13.88
N LEU A 507 21.99 -1.17 -13.97
CA LEU A 507 21.54 -1.96 -15.12
C LEU A 507 21.11 -1.11 -16.32
N ASN A 508 20.65 0.12 -16.09
CA ASN A 508 20.22 1.04 -17.15
C ASN A 508 20.75 2.47 -16.90
N GLY A 509 21.80 2.83 -17.61
CA GLY A 509 22.44 4.15 -17.50
C GLY A 509 21.57 5.34 -17.96
N ASN A 510 20.42 5.11 -18.59
CA ASN A 510 19.46 6.18 -18.96
C ASN A 510 18.64 6.65 -17.76
N LEU A 511 18.67 5.92 -16.63
CA LEU A 511 17.93 6.28 -15.43
C LEU A 511 18.75 7.26 -14.59
N THR A 512 18.49 8.54 -14.75
CA THR A 512 19.05 9.60 -13.88
C THR A 512 18.51 9.47 -12.45
N GLN A 513 19.25 9.98 -11.46
CA GLN A 513 18.79 9.98 -10.06
C GLN A 513 17.85 11.16 -9.79
N ASN A 514 17.02 11.05 -8.75
CA ASN A 514 16.32 12.17 -8.18
C ASN A 514 17.34 13.18 -7.59
N PRO A 515 17.07 14.49 -7.66
CA PRO A 515 17.93 15.50 -7.02
C PRO A 515 18.13 15.18 -5.53
N GLY A 516 19.32 15.46 -5.00
CA GLY A 516 19.67 15.23 -3.60
C GLY A 516 20.28 13.85 -3.28
N TYR A 517 20.27 12.89 -4.24
CA TYR A 517 20.79 11.53 -4.04
C TYR A 517 21.99 11.18 -4.91
#